data_a40e16182994fd848a070e0c2e633a4f
#
_entry.id   a40e16182994fd848a070e0c2e633a4f
#
_cell.length_a   1.000
_cell.length_b   1.000
_cell.length_c   1.000
_cell.angle_alpha   90.00
_cell.angle_beta   90.00
_cell.angle_gamma   90.00
#
_symmetry.space_group_name_H-M   'P 1'
#
loop_
_entity.id
_entity.type
_entity.pdbx_description
1 polymer ?
#
loop_
_entity_poly.entity_id
_entity_poly.type
_entity_poly.pdbx_seq_one_letter_code
_entity_poly.pdbx_strand_id
1 'polypeptide(L)'
;MIIKADLHMHTCLSPCGDNDMTPYNAVNLAKLLGYDMIAVTDHNSCLNCPAAVRAGEAAGLVVVPGMELCTAEEIHNVCLFPSLDAAKEFSDFVYDKMPDIINRPEIFGEQIITDEKDNIIGYEKRLLTVASDITEGETVKAVSSYGGVCFPAHIDRSSYSILSVLGTFPETPTFKAAGLSRYADEKKLSAENPCLGNMKLFVNSD
;
A
#
# COMPACT_ATOMS: atom_id res chain seq x y z
N MET A 1 6.31 -23.60 -9.06
CA MET A 1 6.77 -22.29 -9.60
C MET A 1 6.99 -21.41 -8.39
N ILE A 2 8.13 -20.72 -8.31
CA ILE A 2 8.38 -19.70 -7.29
C ILE A 2 8.11 -18.35 -7.97
N ILE A 3 7.28 -17.52 -7.34
CA ILE A 3 6.96 -16.17 -7.82
C ILE A 3 7.69 -15.19 -6.90
N LYS A 4 8.50 -14.29 -7.47
CA LYS A 4 9.12 -13.19 -6.74
C LYS A 4 8.20 -11.97 -6.84
N ALA A 5 7.65 -11.56 -5.70
CA ALA A 5 6.69 -10.47 -5.62
C ALA A 5 7.13 -9.42 -4.60
N ASP A 6 6.78 -8.16 -4.85
CA ASP A 6 6.80 -7.05 -3.90
C ASP A 6 5.40 -6.45 -3.86
N LEU A 7 4.73 -6.57 -2.74
CA LEU A 7 3.31 -6.22 -2.59
C LEU A 7 3.08 -4.91 -1.82
N HIS A 8 4.16 -4.18 -1.52
CA HIS A 8 4.09 -2.89 -0.85
C HIS A 8 5.16 -1.95 -1.40
N MET A 9 4.76 -1.07 -2.30
CA MET A 9 5.65 -0.15 -3.00
C MET A 9 4.97 1.20 -3.22
N HIS A 10 5.69 2.28 -2.92
CA HIS A 10 5.23 3.64 -3.14
C HIS A 10 5.78 4.23 -4.43
N THR A 11 4.99 5.11 -5.04
CA THR A 11 5.41 5.92 -6.18
C THR A 11 5.61 7.38 -5.76
N CYS A 12 5.94 8.26 -6.71
CA CYS A 12 6.01 9.71 -6.53
C CYS A 12 4.66 10.36 -6.13
N LEU A 13 3.58 9.60 -6.03
CA LEU A 13 2.31 10.08 -5.48
C LEU A 13 2.34 10.13 -3.95
N SER A 14 3.07 9.23 -3.31
CA SER A 14 3.25 9.24 -1.86
C SER A 14 4.31 10.26 -1.47
N PRO A 15 4.04 11.21 -0.56
CA PRO A 15 4.99 12.26 -0.22
C PRO A 15 6.24 11.74 0.53
N CYS A 16 6.22 10.50 1.01
CA CYS A 16 7.39 9.79 1.54
C CYS A 16 8.25 9.14 0.45
N GLY A 17 7.73 9.02 -0.78
CA GLY A 17 8.44 8.46 -1.92
C GLY A 17 9.40 9.47 -2.56
N ASP A 18 10.34 8.95 -3.33
CA ASP A 18 11.20 9.79 -4.17
C ASP A 18 10.41 10.26 -5.40
N ASN A 19 10.57 11.52 -5.80
CA ASN A 19 9.90 12.08 -6.99
C ASN A 19 10.27 11.33 -8.27
N ASP A 20 11.46 10.70 -8.32
CA ASP A 20 11.90 9.88 -9.45
C ASP A 20 11.29 8.47 -9.42
N MET A 21 10.61 8.07 -8.34
CA MET A 21 9.90 6.79 -8.26
C MET A 21 8.54 6.89 -8.96
N THR A 22 8.58 7.27 -10.23
CA THR A 22 7.37 7.30 -11.06
C THR A 22 6.85 5.87 -11.30
N PRO A 23 5.56 5.68 -11.63
CA PRO A 23 5.02 4.37 -12.03
C PRO A 23 5.85 3.66 -13.09
N TYR A 24 6.34 4.39 -14.09
CA TYR A 24 7.20 3.84 -15.14
C TYR A 24 8.54 3.35 -14.59
N ASN A 25 9.21 4.16 -13.77
CA ASN A 25 10.50 3.80 -13.18
C ASN A 25 10.36 2.64 -12.19
N ALA A 26 9.33 2.64 -11.34
CA ALA A 26 9.05 1.57 -10.39
C ALA A 26 8.87 0.21 -11.10
N VAL A 27 8.07 0.19 -12.17
CA VAL A 27 7.83 -1.02 -12.98
C VAL A 27 9.11 -1.51 -13.66
N ASN A 28 9.86 -0.62 -14.33
CA ASN A 28 11.06 -1.01 -15.04
C ASN A 28 12.18 -1.45 -14.10
N LEU A 29 12.32 -0.79 -12.94
CA LEU A 29 13.26 -1.20 -11.90
C LEU A 29 12.91 -2.58 -11.34
N ALA A 30 11.64 -2.82 -11.02
CA ALA A 30 11.19 -4.13 -10.54
C ALA A 30 11.44 -5.23 -11.59
N LYS A 31 11.17 -4.95 -12.86
CA LYS A 31 11.48 -5.88 -13.95
C LYS A 31 12.96 -6.17 -14.06
N LEU A 32 13.82 -5.16 -13.98
CA LEU A 32 15.28 -5.29 -14.01
C LEU A 32 15.79 -6.13 -12.83
N LEU A 33 15.18 -5.99 -11.66
CA LEU A 33 15.50 -6.74 -10.45
C LEU A 33 14.93 -8.17 -10.46
N GLY A 34 14.23 -8.56 -11.52
CA GLY A 34 13.71 -9.91 -11.73
C GLY A 34 12.48 -10.23 -10.89
N TYR A 35 11.65 -9.24 -10.58
CA TYR A 35 10.32 -9.48 -10.03
C TYR A 35 9.36 -10.01 -11.11
N ASP A 36 8.47 -10.90 -10.69
CA ASP A 36 7.37 -11.43 -11.53
C ASP A 36 6.10 -10.61 -11.34
N MET A 37 5.95 -9.99 -10.15
CA MET A 37 4.77 -9.24 -9.74
C MET A 37 5.16 -8.13 -8.78
N ILE A 38 4.51 -6.97 -8.90
CA ILE A 38 4.54 -5.91 -7.90
C ILE A 38 3.13 -5.42 -7.59
N ALA A 39 2.95 -4.76 -6.44
CA ALA A 39 1.77 -3.94 -6.19
C ALA A 39 2.19 -2.48 -5.98
N VAL A 40 1.43 -1.56 -6.58
CA VAL A 40 1.56 -0.13 -6.32
C VAL A 40 0.54 0.24 -5.26
N THR A 41 1.03 0.74 -4.13
CA THR A 41 0.27 0.91 -2.89
C THR A 41 0.57 2.25 -2.24
N ASP A 42 0.36 3.33 -2.98
CA ASP A 42 0.51 4.69 -2.46
C ASP A 42 -0.44 4.96 -1.28
N HIS A 43 -0.08 5.87 -0.39
CA HIS A 43 -0.90 6.23 0.76
C HIS A 43 -2.30 6.68 0.33
N ASN A 44 -3.33 6.04 0.86
CA ASN A 44 -4.75 6.40 0.74
C ASN A 44 -5.24 6.71 -0.69
N SER A 45 -4.52 6.26 -1.74
CA SER A 45 -4.84 6.60 -3.12
C SER A 45 -4.37 5.54 -4.11
N CYS A 46 -5.15 5.36 -5.18
CA CYS A 46 -4.81 4.53 -6.33
C CYS A 46 -4.57 5.34 -7.60
N LEU A 47 -4.32 6.65 -7.51
CA LEU A 47 -4.25 7.55 -8.68
C LEU A 47 -3.12 7.20 -9.66
N ASN A 48 -2.00 6.65 -9.19
CA ASN A 48 -0.89 6.18 -10.05
C ASN A 48 -1.02 4.71 -10.49
N CYS A 49 -1.99 3.95 -9.96
CA CYS A 49 -2.21 2.55 -10.37
C CYS A 49 -2.47 2.38 -11.88
N PRO A 50 -3.27 3.25 -12.55
CA PRO A 50 -3.50 3.11 -13.99
C PRO A 50 -2.23 3.24 -14.83
N ALA A 51 -1.33 4.17 -14.45
CA ALA A 51 -0.05 4.33 -15.13
C ALA A 51 0.86 3.12 -14.91
N ALA A 52 0.94 2.64 -13.66
CA ALA A 52 1.75 1.47 -13.30
C ALA A 52 1.28 0.18 -14.00
N VAL A 53 -0.03 -0.07 -14.05
CA VAL A 53 -0.58 -1.25 -14.73
C VAL A 53 -0.26 -1.22 -16.23
N ARG A 54 -0.45 -0.07 -16.92
CA ARG A 54 -0.10 0.07 -18.33
C ARG A 54 1.41 -0.07 -18.59
N ALA A 55 2.25 0.50 -17.73
CA ALA A 55 3.70 0.29 -17.81
C ALA A 55 4.07 -1.18 -17.61
N GLY A 56 3.41 -1.87 -16.67
CA GLY A 56 3.60 -3.30 -16.40
C GLY A 56 3.23 -4.17 -17.60
N GLU A 57 2.08 -3.90 -18.22
CA GLU A 57 1.67 -4.60 -19.46
C GLU A 57 2.71 -4.46 -20.57
N ALA A 58 3.25 -3.24 -20.77
CA ALA A 58 4.29 -2.98 -21.76
C ALA A 58 5.62 -3.69 -21.43
N ALA A 59 5.98 -3.78 -20.15
CA ALA A 59 7.22 -4.43 -19.67
C ALA A 59 7.09 -5.95 -19.49
N GLY A 60 5.88 -6.51 -19.57
CA GLY A 60 5.61 -7.92 -19.27
C GLY A 60 5.84 -8.22 -17.75
N LEU A 61 5.40 -7.33 -16.88
CA LEU A 61 5.38 -7.46 -15.43
C LEU A 61 3.94 -7.38 -14.92
N VAL A 62 3.56 -8.27 -14.02
CA VAL A 62 2.25 -8.19 -13.39
C VAL A 62 2.25 -7.05 -12.37
N VAL A 63 1.34 -6.09 -12.51
CA VAL A 63 1.14 -5.01 -11.55
C VAL A 63 -0.25 -5.12 -10.95
N VAL A 64 -0.30 -5.28 -9.63
CA VAL A 64 -1.54 -5.34 -8.85
C VAL A 64 -1.88 -3.92 -8.40
N PRO A 65 -3.06 -3.38 -8.74
CA PRO A 65 -3.48 -2.08 -8.22
C PRO A 65 -3.85 -2.20 -6.74
N GLY A 66 -3.42 -1.23 -5.95
CA GLY A 66 -3.66 -1.22 -4.51
C GLY A 66 -3.44 0.13 -3.87
N MET A 67 -3.51 0.17 -2.56
CA MET A 67 -3.13 1.32 -1.74
C MET A 67 -2.65 0.87 -0.37
N GLU A 68 -1.89 1.73 0.30
CA GLU A 68 -1.66 1.63 1.73
C GLU A 68 -2.66 2.53 2.46
N LEU A 69 -3.71 1.91 3.00
CA LEU A 69 -4.73 2.60 3.78
C LEU A 69 -4.17 2.96 5.17
N CYS A 70 -4.29 4.23 5.57
CA CYS A 70 -4.08 4.66 6.95
C CYS A 70 -5.43 4.71 7.67
N THR A 71 -5.63 3.85 8.67
CA THR A 71 -6.88 3.77 9.43
C THR A 71 -7.03 4.91 10.43
N ALA A 72 -8.20 5.03 11.06
CA ALA A 72 -8.48 6.03 12.09
C ALA A 72 -7.56 5.90 13.32
N GLU A 73 -7.06 4.69 13.58
CA GLU A 73 -6.09 4.39 14.65
C GLU A 73 -4.64 4.63 14.21
N GLU A 74 -4.40 5.16 13.01
CA GLU A 74 -3.07 5.32 12.40
C GLU A 74 -2.34 3.99 12.18
N ILE A 75 -3.08 2.92 11.83
CA ILE A 75 -2.53 1.64 11.39
C ILE A 75 -2.50 1.62 9.86
N HIS A 76 -1.39 1.19 9.28
CA HIS A 76 -1.26 1.01 7.86
C HIS A 76 -1.67 -0.40 7.43
N ASN A 77 -2.52 -0.49 6.39
CA ASN A 77 -2.93 -1.73 5.77
C ASN A 77 -2.69 -1.69 4.27
N VAL A 78 -1.97 -2.67 3.75
CA VAL A 78 -1.88 -2.89 2.30
C VAL A 78 -3.21 -3.46 1.81
N CYS A 79 -3.85 -2.75 0.90
CA CYS A 79 -5.11 -3.13 0.26
C CYS A 79 -4.86 -3.40 -1.22
N LEU A 80 -5.19 -4.60 -1.72
CA LEU A 80 -4.93 -5.03 -3.08
C LEU A 80 -6.25 -5.38 -3.77
N PHE A 81 -6.38 -5.01 -5.04
CA PHE A 81 -7.63 -5.15 -5.79
C PHE A 81 -7.47 -5.97 -7.07
N PRO A 82 -8.54 -6.67 -7.51
CA PRO A 82 -8.48 -7.53 -8.70
C PRO A 82 -8.49 -6.75 -10.01
N SER A 83 -8.84 -5.47 -9.99
CA SER A 83 -8.93 -4.62 -11.19
C SER A 83 -8.71 -3.14 -10.85
N LEU A 84 -8.41 -2.35 -11.88
CA LEU A 84 -8.32 -0.89 -11.75
C LEU A 84 -9.65 -0.25 -11.36
N ASP A 85 -10.77 -0.78 -11.84
CA ASP A 85 -12.10 -0.25 -11.50
C ASP A 85 -12.38 -0.44 -10.00
N ALA A 86 -12.14 -1.64 -9.46
CA ALA A 86 -12.29 -1.92 -8.03
C ALA A 86 -11.36 -1.05 -7.17
N ALA A 87 -10.10 -0.87 -7.59
CA ALA A 87 -9.15 -0.01 -6.91
C ALA A 87 -9.59 1.45 -6.92
N LYS A 88 -10.08 1.93 -8.06
CA LYS A 88 -10.58 3.30 -8.20
C LYS A 88 -11.81 3.55 -7.31
N GLU A 89 -12.79 2.65 -7.35
CA GLU A 89 -14.01 2.78 -6.53
C GLU A 89 -13.66 2.79 -5.03
N PHE A 90 -12.73 1.95 -4.60
CA PHE A 90 -12.25 1.96 -3.22
C PHE A 90 -11.45 3.24 -2.90
N SER A 91 -10.63 3.73 -3.84
CA SER A 91 -9.89 4.98 -3.68
C SER A 91 -10.84 6.18 -3.52
N ASP A 92 -11.91 6.25 -4.31
CA ASP A 92 -12.94 7.28 -4.19
C ASP A 92 -13.64 7.20 -2.81
N PHE A 93 -13.97 5.98 -2.35
CA PHE A 93 -14.54 5.75 -1.02
C PHE A 93 -13.59 6.21 0.11
N VAL A 94 -12.29 5.89 0.04
CA VAL A 94 -11.31 6.33 1.03
C VAL A 94 -11.16 7.85 1.00
N TYR A 95 -11.11 8.45 -0.18
CA TYR A 95 -10.99 9.89 -0.36
C TYR A 95 -12.14 10.66 0.33
N ASP A 96 -13.37 10.14 0.26
CA ASP A 96 -14.52 10.71 0.95
C ASP A 96 -14.44 10.56 2.49
N LYS A 97 -13.63 9.63 2.98
CA LYS A 97 -13.37 9.37 4.40
C LYS A 97 -12.13 10.08 4.95
N MET A 98 -11.35 10.72 4.10
CA MET A 98 -10.19 11.50 4.52
C MET A 98 -10.59 12.91 4.95
N PRO A 99 -9.90 13.49 5.95
CA PRO A 99 -10.07 14.89 6.29
C PRO A 99 -9.59 15.79 5.13
N ASP A 100 -10.20 16.97 4.98
CA ASP A 100 -9.83 17.94 3.95
C ASP A 100 -8.59 18.76 4.36
N ILE A 101 -7.46 18.05 4.52
CA ILE A 101 -6.16 18.65 4.87
C ILE A 101 -5.35 18.82 3.59
N ILE A 102 -5.02 20.06 3.26
CA ILE A 102 -4.24 20.38 2.04
C ILE A 102 -2.78 20.07 2.27
N ASN A 103 -2.16 19.37 1.33
CA ASN A 103 -0.74 19.10 1.32
C ASN A 103 0.07 20.42 1.29
N ARG A 104 1.19 20.40 1.97
CA ARG A 104 2.21 21.46 1.92
C ARG A 104 3.52 20.85 1.41
N PRO A 105 3.76 20.90 0.08
CA PRO A 105 4.89 20.22 -0.56
C PRO A 105 6.25 20.61 0.04
N GLU A 106 6.38 21.84 0.52
CA GLU A 106 7.59 22.35 1.17
C GLU A 106 7.89 21.67 2.53
N ILE A 107 6.91 20.94 3.09
CA ILE A 107 7.04 20.22 4.37
C ILE A 107 7.00 18.70 4.15
N PHE A 108 6.00 18.24 3.38
CA PHE A 108 5.69 16.81 3.27
C PHE A 108 6.22 16.19 1.98
N GLY A 109 6.54 16.98 0.96
CA GLY A 109 6.90 16.51 -0.37
C GLY A 109 5.74 16.65 -1.37
N GLU A 110 6.08 16.48 -2.64
CA GLU A 110 5.11 16.49 -3.75
C GLU A 110 4.27 15.21 -3.75
N GLN A 111 3.08 15.28 -4.35
CA GLN A 111 2.19 14.15 -4.57
C GLN A 111 1.86 14.11 -6.06
N ILE A 112 2.79 13.55 -6.83
CA ILE A 112 2.82 13.66 -8.29
C ILE A 112 1.99 12.55 -8.92
N ILE A 113 1.11 12.93 -9.85
CA ILE A 113 0.35 12.00 -10.68
C ILE A 113 0.97 11.99 -12.07
N THR A 114 1.35 10.81 -12.57
CA THR A 114 1.94 10.67 -13.90
C THR A 114 1.14 9.73 -14.80
N ASP A 115 1.38 9.82 -16.10
CA ASP A 115 0.98 8.78 -17.05
C ASP A 115 2.05 7.67 -17.14
N GLU A 116 1.80 6.65 -17.98
CA GLU A 116 2.71 5.51 -18.20
C GLU A 116 3.99 5.86 -18.98
N LYS A 117 4.19 7.12 -19.33
CA LYS A 117 5.35 7.66 -20.08
C LYS A 117 6.11 8.72 -19.28
N ASP A 118 5.89 8.76 -17.96
CA ASP A 118 6.48 9.74 -17.04
C ASP A 118 6.05 11.20 -17.26
N ASN A 119 5.00 11.46 -18.03
CA ASN A 119 4.48 12.81 -18.10
C ASN A 119 3.69 13.13 -16.84
N ILE A 120 3.99 14.24 -16.18
CA ILE A 120 3.19 14.74 -15.06
C ILE A 120 1.85 15.21 -15.59
N ILE A 121 0.76 14.61 -15.09
CA ILE A 121 -0.62 14.94 -15.48
C ILE A 121 -1.39 15.67 -14.36
N GLY A 122 -0.83 15.74 -13.17
CA GLY A 122 -1.44 16.45 -12.05
C GLY A 122 -0.68 16.27 -10.74
N TYR A 123 -1.27 16.86 -9.70
CA TYR A 123 -0.80 16.77 -8.32
C TYR A 123 -2.00 16.56 -7.41
N GLU A 124 -1.91 15.60 -6.48
CA GLU A 124 -2.93 15.44 -5.46
C GLU A 124 -2.80 16.56 -4.42
N LYS A 125 -3.92 17.22 -4.12
CA LYS A 125 -3.95 18.39 -3.25
C LYS A 125 -4.16 18.06 -1.77
N ARG A 126 -4.92 17.00 -1.47
CA ARG A 126 -5.06 16.54 -0.09
C ARG A 126 -3.83 15.79 0.35
N LEU A 127 -3.40 16.00 1.59
CA LEU A 127 -2.29 15.24 2.16
C LEU A 127 -2.69 13.77 2.33
N LEU A 128 -2.04 12.90 1.58
CA LEU A 128 -2.40 11.48 1.52
C LEU A 128 -1.97 10.66 2.75
N THR A 129 -0.98 11.15 3.53
CA THR A 129 -0.45 10.42 4.69
C THR A 129 -1.28 10.58 5.97
N VAL A 130 -2.42 11.28 5.90
CA VAL A 130 -3.30 11.45 7.07
C VAL A 130 -4.18 10.24 7.30
N ALA A 131 -4.59 10.01 8.56
CA ALA A 131 -5.54 8.98 8.89
C ALA A 131 -6.91 9.24 8.24
N SER A 132 -7.51 8.18 7.70
CA SER A 132 -8.90 8.20 7.23
C SER A 132 -9.88 7.98 8.41
N ASP A 133 -11.17 8.19 8.18
CA ASP A 133 -12.24 7.86 9.14
C ASP A 133 -12.72 6.39 8.95
N ILE A 134 -11.80 5.48 8.63
CA ILE A 134 -12.07 4.06 8.49
C ILE A 134 -11.30 3.35 9.61
N THR A 135 -12.03 2.69 10.51
CA THR A 135 -11.40 1.98 11.63
C THR A 135 -10.74 0.68 11.19
N GLU A 136 -9.74 0.23 11.94
CA GLU A 136 -9.11 -1.07 11.70
C GLU A 136 -10.14 -2.21 11.69
N GLY A 137 -11.15 -2.13 12.58
CA GLY A 137 -12.25 -3.10 12.64
C GLY A 137 -13.10 -3.19 11.38
N GLU A 138 -13.18 -2.11 10.61
CA GLU A 138 -13.98 -2.02 9.37
C GLU A 138 -13.17 -2.38 8.12
N THR A 139 -11.84 -2.28 8.16
CA THR A 139 -10.96 -2.34 7.00
C THR A 139 -11.16 -3.60 6.16
N VAL A 140 -11.11 -4.79 6.76
CA VAL A 140 -11.26 -6.07 6.02
C VAL A 140 -12.61 -6.15 5.30
N LYS A 141 -13.69 -5.71 5.98
CA LYS A 141 -15.03 -5.71 5.41
C LYS A 141 -15.15 -4.69 4.27
N ALA A 142 -14.63 -3.48 4.48
CA ALA A 142 -14.63 -2.42 3.47
C ALA A 142 -13.90 -2.89 2.20
N VAL A 143 -12.64 -3.35 2.32
CA VAL A 143 -11.83 -3.82 1.20
C VAL A 143 -12.49 -5.01 0.47
N SER A 144 -13.04 -5.97 1.24
CA SER A 144 -13.71 -7.15 0.65
C SER A 144 -14.97 -6.78 -0.13
N SER A 145 -15.67 -5.69 0.22
CA SER A 145 -16.88 -5.26 -0.52
C SER A 145 -16.56 -4.77 -1.93
N TYR A 146 -15.30 -4.41 -2.21
CA TYR A 146 -14.78 -4.08 -3.55
C TYR A 146 -14.01 -5.27 -4.18
N GLY A 147 -14.14 -6.48 -3.62
CA GLY A 147 -13.47 -7.68 -4.13
C GLY A 147 -11.97 -7.73 -3.81
N GLY A 148 -11.47 -6.82 -3.00
CA GLY A 148 -10.07 -6.73 -2.58
C GLY A 148 -9.71 -7.65 -1.42
N VAL A 149 -8.42 -7.69 -1.14
CA VAL A 149 -7.83 -8.33 0.05
C VAL A 149 -6.92 -7.33 0.74
N CYS A 150 -6.77 -7.43 2.06
CA CYS A 150 -5.84 -6.58 2.79
C CYS A 150 -5.09 -7.34 3.88
N PHE A 151 -3.97 -6.75 4.29
CA PHE A 151 -3.15 -7.21 5.40
C PHE A 151 -2.44 -6.03 6.07
N PRO A 152 -2.17 -6.09 7.39
CA PRO A 152 -1.41 -5.06 8.08
C PRO A 152 -0.01 -4.93 7.51
N ALA A 153 0.42 -3.70 7.25
CA ALA A 153 1.75 -3.38 6.75
C ALA A 153 2.79 -3.44 7.88
N HIS A 154 4.05 -3.70 7.52
CA HIS A 154 5.26 -3.57 8.36
C HIS A 154 5.02 -3.69 9.88
N ILE A 155 4.42 -4.82 10.31
CA ILE A 155 3.97 -5.05 11.69
C ILE A 155 5.07 -4.93 12.75
N ASP A 156 6.33 -5.00 12.32
CA ASP A 156 7.54 -4.87 13.12
C ASP A 156 8.00 -3.41 13.36
N ARG A 157 7.38 -2.42 12.69
CA ARG A 157 7.71 -1.00 12.90
C ARG A 157 7.13 -0.47 14.20
N SER A 158 7.82 0.52 14.77
CA SER A 158 7.44 1.18 16.04
C SER A 158 6.32 2.22 15.88
N SER A 159 5.89 2.50 14.66
CA SER A 159 4.81 3.44 14.33
C SER A 159 4.00 2.91 13.14
N TYR A 160 2.75 3.33 13.06
CA TYR A 160 1.81 2.96 12.00
C TYR A 160 1.65 1.45 11.80
N SER A 161 2.01 0.64 12.79
CA SER A 161 1.87 -0.81 12.73
C SER A 161 0.81 -1.30 13.71
N ILE A 162 0.14 -2.39 13.36
CA ILE A 162 -0.91 -2.96 14.21
C ILE A 162 -0.38 -3.34 15.61
N LEU A 163 0.86 -3.83 15.69
CA LEU A 163 1.47 -4.19 16.98
C LEU A 163 1.88 -2.98 17.80
N SER A 164 2.36 -1.89 17.15
CA SER A 164 2.74 -0.69 17.91
C SER A 164 1.54 0.08 18.44
N VAL A 165 0.41 0.04 17.75
CA VAL A 165 -0.81 0.77 18.11
C VAL A 165 -1.69 -0.05 19.06
N LEU A 166 -1.94 -1.32 18.75
CA LEU A 166 -2.85 -2.16 19.53
C LEU A 166 -2.13 -3.05 20.56
N GLY A 167 -0.82 -3.23 20.44
CA GLY A 167 -0.03 -4.13 21.29
C GLY A 167 -0.17 -5.62 20.97
N THR A 168 -1.17 -5.99 20.18
CA THR A 168 -1.46 -7.36 19.75
C THR A 168 -2.32 -7.36 18.49
N PHE A 169 -2.39 -8.51 17.81
CA PHE A 169 -3.40 -8.70 16.75
C PHE A 169 -4.80 -8.78 17.37
N PRO A 170 -5.79 -8.08 16.79
CA PRO A 170 -7.18 -8.20 17.23
C PRO A 170 -7.76 -9.57 16.84
N GLU A 171 -8.72 -10.05 17.61
CA GLU A 171 -9.48 -11.27 17.22
C GLU A 171 -10.37 -11.01 15.98
N THR A 172 -10.81 -9.78 15.83
CA THR A 172 -11.62 -9.29 14.69
C THR A 172 -11.15 -7.88 14.34
N PRO A 173 -10.86 -7.62 13.06
CA PRO A 173 -10.96 -8.51 11.90
C PRO A 173 -9.88 -9.59 11.88
N THR A 174 -10.14 -10.73 11.23
CA THR A 174 -9.16 -11.79 11.08
C THR A 174 -8.33 -11.58 9.81
N PHE A 175 -7.04 -11.34 9.96
CA PHE A 175 -6.09 -11.26 8.86
C PHE A 175 -5.53 -12.64 8.49
N LYS A 176 -5.29 -12.87 7.20
CA LYS A 176 -4.67 -14.10 6.66
C LYS A 176 -3.20 -13.91 6.28
N ALA A 177 -2.74 -12.67 6.32
CA ALA A 177 -1.38 -12.28 5.97
C ALA A 177 -0.95 -11.08 6.79
N ALA A 178 0.36 -10.82 6.82
CA ALA A 178 0.96 -9.62 7.40
C ALA A 178 2.22 -9.23 6.63
N GLY A 179 2.47 -7.93 6.52
CA GLY A 179 3.67 -7.36 5.95
C GLY A 179 4.76 -7.18 7.00
N LEU A 180 5.98 -7.53 6.64
CA LEU A 180 7.19 -7.32 7.43
C LEU A 180 8.08 -6.32 6.72
N SER A 181 8.82 -5.52 7.49
CA SER A 181 9.92 -4.76 6.93
C SER A 181 11.10 -5.69 6.58
N ARG A 182 12.00 -5.23 5.71
CA ARG A 182 13.24 -5.98 5.38
C ARG A 182 14.19 -6.17 6.57
N TYR A 183 13.93 -5.52 7.69
CA TYR A 183 14.75 -5.60 8.91
C TYR A 183 14.09 -6.44 10.02
N ALA A 184 12.93 -7.02 9.75
CA ALA A 184 12.16 -7.78 10.72
C ALA A 184 12.91 -9.03 11.20
N ASP A 185 12.91 -9.25 12.50
CA ASP A 185 13.26 -10.54 13.09
C ASP A 185 12.00 -11.42 13.16
N GLU A 186 11.73 -12.14 12.07
CA GLU A 186 10.55 -13.00 11.93
C GLU A 186 10.45 -14.05 13.05
N LYS A 187 11.59 -14.60 13.51
CA LYS A 187 11.60 -15.61 14.57
C LYS A 187 11.16 -15.02 15.90
N LYS A 188 11.67 -13.85 16.25
CA LYS A 188 11.28 -13.13 17.45
C LYS A 188 9.81 -12.74 17.40
N LEU A 189 9.37 -12.12 16.29
CA LEU A 189 7.98 -11.72 16.09
C LEU A 189 7.00 -12.90 16.22
N SER A 190 7.32 -14.03 15.59
CA SER A 190 6.48 -15.23 15.66
C SER A 190 6.44 -15.86 17.06
N ALA A 191 7.53 -15.76 17.82
CA ALA A 191 7.56 -16.24 19.21
C ALA A 191 6.70 -15.34 20.13
N GLU A 192 6.73 -14.04 19.93
CA GLU A 192 5.95 -13.05 20.69
C GLU A 192 4.47 -13.01 20.26
N ASN A 193 4.17 -13.38 19.01
CA ASN A 193 2.83 -13.32 18.40
C ASN A 193 2.46 -14.67 17.76
N PRO A 194 1.99 -15.66 18.52
CA PRO A 194 1.69 -17.00 17.99
C PRO A 194 0.66 -17.05 16.85
N CYS A 195 -0.23 -16.04 16.74
CA CYS A 195 -1.20 -15.93 15.67
C CYS A 195 -0.55 -15.81 14.27
N LEU A 196 0.68 -15.30 14.18
CA LEU A 196 1.45 -15.21 12.94
C LEU A 196 1.74 -16.57 12.31
N GLY A 197 1.78 -17.66 13.09
CA GLY A 197 1.97 -19.02 12.60
C GLY A 197 0.88 -19.49 11.62
N ASN A 198 -0.28 -18.83 11.62
CA ASN A 198 -1.39 -19.11 10.70
C ASN A 198 -1.50 -18.10 9.55
N MET A 199 -0.60 -17.14 9.47
CA MET A 199 -0.61 -16.08 8.46
C MET A 199 0.47 -16.30 7.39
N LYS A 200 0.24 -15.74 6.20
CA LYS A 200 1.30 -15.57 5.20
C LYS A 200 2.07 -14.30 5.52
N LEU A 201 3.38 -14.42 5.67
CA LEU A 201 4.25 -13.27 5.92
C LEU A 201 4.91 -12.84 4.62
N PHE A 202 4.87 -11.53 4.33
CA PHE A 202 5.47 -10.91 3.16
C PHE A 202 6.53 -9.90 3.61
N VAL A 203 7.73 -10.03 3.09
CA VAL A 203 8.77 -9.01 3.22
C VAL A 203 8.73 -8.16 1.97
N ASN A 204 8.47 -6.86 2.12
CA ASN A 204 8.31 -5.92 1.02
C ASN A 204 9.38 -4.81 1.09
N SER A 205 9.50 -4.03 0.00
CA SER A 205 10.54 -2.99 -0.09
C SER A 205 10.19 -1.74 0.70
N ASP A 206 8.93 -1.32 0.68
CA ASP A 206 8.35 -0.15 1.37
C ASP A 206 9.35 0.91 1.80
#